data_40835c94fc4a4090b742f322756f8a98
#
_entry.id   40835c94fc4a4090b742f322756f8a98
#
_cell.length_a   1.000
_cell.length_b   1.000
_cell.length_c   1.000
_cell.angle_alpha   90.00
_cell.angle_beta   90.00
_cell.angle_gamma   90.00
#
_symmetry.space_group_name_H-M   'P 1'
#
loop_
_entity.id
_entity.type
_entity.pdbx_description
1 polymer ?
#
loop_
_entity_poly.entity_id
_entity_poly.type
_entity_poly.pdbx_seq_one_letter_code
_entity_poly.pdbx_strand_id
1 'polypeptide(L)'
;MYTQDPYFWRAGAIATVIFMCVVLAALTIDTLRQITPGGARVPAYDVINSAVTYQYDASRGEYAPKIGGEELIFGHKYSADEATALLARGKLVIQSRACIDCHTFFGNGAYYAPDLTRAWMDPVWARYAGPKRADRLAKFLMNPLRLGSRPMPNLHIQRDEAEAAVAYLKWMSAVDSNGFPDRFGAPGAQ
;
A
#
# COMPACT_ATOMS: atom_id res chain seq x y z
N MET A 1 -36.72 5.22 -43.18
CA MET A 1 -36.42 5.44 -41.75
C MET A 1 -35.04 4.88 -41.49
N TYR A 2 -34.10 5.68 -40.97
CA TYR A 2 -32.70 5.24 -40.68
C TYR A 2 -32.61 4.00 -39.78
N THR A 3 -33.63 3.77 -38.91
CA THR A 3 -33.70 2.64 -38.00
C THR A 3 -33.87 1.27 -38.65
N GLN A 4 -34.13 1.22 -39.95
CA GLN A 4 -34.31 -0.06 -40.68
C GLN A 4 -33.14 -0.32 -41.65
N ASP A 5 -32.17 0.57 -41.73
CA ASP A 5 -31.01 0.42 -42.61
C ASP A 5 -29.92 -0.42 -41.92
N PRO A 6 -29.63 -1.63 -42.44
CA PRO A 6 -28.61 -2.50 -41.85
C PRO A 6 -27.20 -1.92 -41.98
N TYR A 7 -26.92 -1.11 -42.97
CA TYR A 7 -25.61 -0.49 -43.14
C TYR A 7 -25.36 0.60 -42.09
N PHE A 8 -26.40 1.37 -41.74
CA PHE A 8 -26.31 2.35 -40.66
C PHE A 8 -25.96 1.66 -39.33
N TRP A 9 -26.65 0.58 -38.96
CA TRP A 9 -26.40 -0.15 -37.72
C TRP A 9 -25.03 -0.82 -37.70
N ARG A 10 -24.62 -1.40 -38.84
CA ARG A 10 -23.28 -2.02 -38.96
C ARG A 10 -22.18 -0.98 -38.82
N ALA A 11 -22.28 0.16 -39.50
CA ALA A 11 -21.31 1.25 -39.39
C ALA A 11 -21.25 1.81 -37.97
N GLY A 12 -22.40 2.01 -37.30
CA GLY A 12 -22.49 2.46 -35.94
C GLY A 12 -21.85 1.48 -34.97
N ALA A 13 -22.14 0.19 -35.13
CA ALA A 13 -21.53 -0.86 -34.29
C ALA A 13 -20.00 -0.90 -34.43
N ILE A 14 -19.48 -0.86 -35.66
CA ILE A 14 -18.03 -0.83 -35.92
C ILE A 14 -17.39 0.42 -35.30
N ALA A 15 -17.98 1.59 -35.53
CA ALA A 15 -17.46 2.85 -34.98
C ALA A 15 -17.43 2.82 -33.44
N THR A 16 -18.50 2.32 -32.82
CA THR A 16 -18.58 2.18 -31.36
C THR A 16 -17.50 1.22 -30.82
N VAL A 17 -17.31 0.07 -31.45
CA VAL A 17 -16.30 -0.91 -31.03
C VAL A 17 -14.90 -0.30 -31.14
N ILE A 18 -14.58 0.38 -32.26
CA ILE A 18 -13.28 1.05 -32.44
C ILE A 18 -13.07 2.11 -31.36
N PHE A 19 -14.07 2.96 -31.14
CA PHE A 19 -14.00 4.00 -30.10
C PHE A 19 -13.75 3.40 -28.71
N MET A 20 -14.53 2.38 -28.34
CA MET A 20 -14.38 1.71 -27.04
C MET A 20 -13.02 1.02 -26.88
N CYS A 21 -12.49 0.41 -27.95
CA CYS A 21 -11.14 -0.17 -27.92
C CYS A 21 -10.07 0.90 -27.69
N VAL A 22 -10.17 2.07 -28.33
CA VAL A 22 -9.24 3.19 -28.13
C VAL A 22 -9.31 3.71 -26.70
N VAL A 23 -10.52 3.94 -26.18
CA VAL A 23 -10.72 4.38 -24.79
C VAL A 23 -10.16 3.35 -23.80
N LEU A 24 -10.46 2.07 -24.01
CA LEU A 24 -9.94 1.01 -23.16
C LEU A 24 -8.41 0.95 -23.16
N ALA A 25 -7.78 1.04 -24.34
CA ALA A 25 -6.33 1.06 -24.45
C ALA A 25 -5.72 2.27 -23.73
N ALA A 26 -6.29 3.46 -23.91
CA ALA A 26 -5.82 4.68 -23.25
C ALA A 26 -5.92 4.57 -21.71
N LEU A 27 -7.07 4.11 -21.19
CA LEU A 27 -7.27 3.91 -19.76
C LEU A 27 -6.36 2.82 -19.18
N THR A 28 -6.15 1.74 -19.94
CA THR A 28 -5.22 0.68 -19.51
C THR A 28 -3.79 1.19 -19.39
N ILE A 29 -3.32 1.94 -20.39
CA ILE A 29 -1.96 2.53 -20.36
C ILE A 29 -1.83 3.50 -19.19
N ASP A 30 -2.83 4.37 -18.98
CA ASP A 30 -2.82 5.32 -17.86
C ASP A 30 -2.79 4.59 -16.52
N THR A 31 -3.64 3.60 -16.34
CA THR A 31 -3.68 2.77 -15.12
C THR A 31 -2.33 2.10 -14.86
N LEU A 32 -1.74 1.45 -15.87
CA LEU A 32 -0.44 0.79 -15.72
C LEU A 32 0.67 1.77 -15.29
N ARG A 33 0.67 2.99 -15.83
CA ARG A 33 1.64 4.03 -15.43
C ARG A 33 1.48 4.45 -13.97
N GLN A 34 0.28 4.37 -13.43
CA GLN A 34 0.01 4.76 -12.04
C GLN A 34 0.33 3.66 -11.05
N ILE A 35 -0.09 2.41 -11.31
CA ILE A 35 -0.07 1.32 -10.33
C ILE A 35 1.14 0.38 -10.43
N THR A 36 1.94 0.46 -11.49
CA THR A 36 3.16 -0.34 -11.59
C THR A 36 4.19 0.14 -10.56
N PRO A 37 4.89 -0.78 -9.85
CA PRO A 37 5.96 -0.39 -8.94
C PRO A 37 7.00 0.50 -9.63
N GLY A 38 7.30 1.65 -9.03
CA GLY A 38 8.08 2.73 -9.64
C GLY A 38 7.27 3.69 -10.50
N GLY A 39 5.96 3.52 -10.58
CA GLY A 39 5.03 4.43 -11.25
C GLY A 39 4.68 5.66 -10.42
N ALA A 40 3.67 6.40 -10.89
CA ALA A 40 3.33 7.69 -10.27
C ALA A 40 2.79 7.58 -8.83
N ARG A 41 2.10 6.47 -8.50
CA ARG A 41 1.42 6.28 -7.21
C ARG A 41 1.99 5.14 -6.38
N VAL A 42 2.61 4.17 -7.03
CA VAL A 42 3.16 3.00 -6.37
C VAL A 42 4.68 3.07 -6.45
N PRO A 43 5.38 3.33 -5.34
CA PRO A 43 6.83 3.46 -5.36
C PRO A 43 7.51 2.14 -5.71
N ALA A 44 8.74 2.22 -6.21
CA ALA A 44 9.59 1.07 -6.39
C ALA A 44 9.83 0.36 -5.04
N TYR A 45 10.15 -0.92 -5.10
CA TYR A 45 10.25 -1.75 -3.88
C TYR A 45 11.42 -1.34 -2.97
N ASP A 46 12.49 -0.79 -3.52
CA ASP A 46 13.65 -0.29 -2.78
C ASP A 46 13.38 0.98 -1.95
N VAL A 47 12.17 1.57 -2.07
CA VAL A 47 11.70 2.67 -1.18
C VAL A 47 11.75 2.29 0.30
N ILE A 48 11.80 1.02 0.63
CA ILE A 48 12.00 0.56 2.01
C ILE A 48 13.31 1.02 2.63
N ASN A 49 14.29 1.44 1.81
CA ASN A 49 15.53 2.06 2.25
C ASN A 49 15.40 3.56 2.55
N SER A 50 14.21 4.15 2.36
CA SER A 50 13.98 5.58 2.50
C SER A 50 13.02 5.89 3.65
N ALA A 51 13.14 7.08 4.20
CA ALA A 51 12.16 7.60 5.15
C ALA A 51 10.84 7.89 4.44
N VAL A 52 9.74 7.51 5.08
CA VAL A 52 8.39 7.81 4.60
C VAL A 52 7.77 8.79 5.59
N THR A 53 7.30 9.91 5.08
CA THR A 53 6.57 10.93 5.82
C THR A 53 5.32 11.31 5.06
N TYR A 54 4.47 12.16 5.64
CA TYR A 54 3.28 12.68 4.97
C TYR A 54 3.36 14.19 4.90
N GLN A 55 3.01 14.74 3.75
CA GLN A 55 2.93 16.17 3.52
C GLN A 55 1.57 16.52 2.94
N TYR A 56 0.98 17.63 3.41
CA TYR A 56 -0.25 18.15 2.84
C TYR A 56 -0.01 18.66 1.43
N ASP A 57 -0.79 18.15 0.48
CA ASP A 57 -0.83 18.60 -0.90
C ASP A 57 -2.05 19.51 -1.09
N ALA A 58 -1.81 20.81 -1.20
CA ALA A 58 -2.88 21.79 -1.34
C ALA A 58 -3.65 21.67 -2.67
N SER A 59 -3.03 21.12 -3.71
CA SER A 59 -3.69 20.93 -5.02
C SER A 59 -4.72 19.80 -4.99
N ARG A 60 -4.51 18.81 -4.12
CA ARG A 60 -5.39 17.65 -3.95
C ARG A 60 -6.25 17.75 -2.69
N GLY A 61 -5.92 18.66 -1.77
CA GLY A 61 -6.63 18.82 -0.50
C GLY A 61 -6.41 17.66 0.48
N GLU A 62 -5.33 16.90 0.35
CA GLU A 62 -5.08 15.68 1.12
C GLU A 62 -3.62 15.54 1.58
N TYR A 63 -3.38 14.63 2.52
CA TYR A 63 -2.03 14.25 2.92
C TYR A 63 -1.52 13.10 2.02
N ALA A 64 -0.44 13.36 1.29
CA ALA A 64 0.21 12.39 0.42
C ALA A 64 1.55 11.90 1.03
N PRO A 65 1.98 10.66 0.73
CA PRO A 65 3.27 10.17 1.17
C PRO A 65 4.40 10.95 0.50
N LYS A 66 5.41 11.30 1.30
CA LYS A 66 6.64 11.95 0.84
C LYS A 66 7.81 11.05 1.18
N ILE A 67 8.54 10.65 0.13
CA ILE A 67 9.76 9.86 0.26
C ILE A 67 10.90 10.82 0.64
N GLY A 68 11.57 10.53 1.75
CA GLY A 68 12.66 11.31 2.29
C GLY A 68 14.04 10.70 1.99
N GLY A 69 15.04 11.11 2.80
CA GLY A 69 16.38 10.55 2.75
C GLY A 69 16.47 9.09 3.18
N GLU A 70 17.69 8.57 3.25
CA GLU A 70 17.92 7.17 3.64
C GLU A 70 17.43 6.88 5.06
N GLU A 71 16.64 5.84 5.21
CA GLU A 71 16.19 5.28 6.49
C GLU A 71 16.18 3.75 6.38
N LEU A 72 17.26 3.11 6.82
CA LEU A 72 17.41 1.67 6.77
C LEU A 72 16.43 0.97 7.72
N ILE A 73 15.81 -0.13 7.26
CA ILE A 73 15.10 -1.05 8.14
C ILE A 73 16.07 -2.16 8.58
N PHE A 74 15.97 -2.57 9.83
CA PHE A 74 16.85 -3.57 10.44
C PHE A 74 18.36 -3.26 10.31
N GLY A 75 18.73 -2.00 9.95
CA GLY A 75 20.12 -1.60 9.76
C GLY A 75 20.75 -2.10 8.45
N HIS A 76 19.96 -2.64 7.52
CA HIS A 76 20.42 -3.16 6.23
C HIS A 76 19.87 -2.31 5.06
N LYS A 77 20.71 -2.11 4.04
CA LYS A 77 20.32 -1.50 2.77
C LYS A 77 20.07 -2.60 1.74
N TYR A 78 18.83 -2.71 1.30
CA TYR A 78 18.39 -3.73 0.34
C TYR A 78 18.61 -3.25 -1.08
N SER A 79 19.22 -4.10 -1.92
CA SER A 79 19.20 -3.90 -3.37
C SER A 79 17.76 -4.00 -3.91
N ALA A 80 17.55 -3.59 -5.16
CA ALA A 80 16.22 -3.68 -5.79
C ALA A 80 15.69 -5.13 -5.83
N ASP A 81 16.55 -6.10 -6.12
CA ASP A 81 16.17 -7.52 -6.18
C ASP A 81 15.86 -8.07 -4.78
N GLU A 82 16.70 -7.76 -3.79
CA GLU A 82 16.46 -8.15 -2.39
C GLU A 82 15.16 -7.54 -1.86
N ALA A 83 14.92 -6.25 -2.12
CA ALA A 83 13.67 -5.59 -1.75
C ALA A 83 12.46 -6.25 -2.41
N THR A 84 12.55 -6.58 -3.69
CA THR A 84 11.49 -7.28 -4.43
C THR A 84 11.17 -8.64 -3.80
N ALA A 85 12.20 -9.45 -3.52
CA ALA A 85 12.03 -10.76 -2.89
C ALA A 85 11.45 -10.64 -1.47
N LEU A 86 11.96 -9.69 -0.68
CA LEU A 86 11.50 -9.44 0.70
C LEU A 86 10.03 -9.00 0.73
N LEU A 87 9.63 -8.09 -0.16
CA LEU A 87 8.26 -7.61 -0.22
C LEU A 87 7.29 -8.69 -0.73
N ALA A 88 7.70 -9.48 -1.72
CA ALA A 88 6.92 -10.62 -2.19
C ALA A 88 6.67 -11.62 -1.05
N ARG A 89 7.70 -11.92 -0.25
CA ARG A 89 7.57 -12.75 0.95
C ARG A 89 6.65 -12.10 1.99
N GLY A 90 6.83 -10.81 2.27
CA GLY A 90 5.99 -10.07 3.22
C GLY A 90 4.51 -10.09 2.84
N LYS A 91 4.20 -9.92 1.56
CA LYS A 91 2.84 -10.08 1.03
C LYS A 91 2.29 -11.48 1.30
N LEU A 92 3.08 -12.53 1.05
CA LEU A 92 2.66 -13.90 1.33
C LEU A 92 2.43 -14.14 2.81
N VAL A 93 3.24 -13.57 3.70
CA VAL A 93 3.02 -13.66 5.15
C VAL A 93 1.70 -13.01 5.55
N ILE A 94 1.42 -11.80 5.08
CA ILE A 94 0.15 -11.10 5.34
C ILE A 94 -1.05 -11.96 4.91
N GLN A 95 -0.95 -12.64 3.77
CA GLN A 95 -2.00 -13.52 3.25
C GLN A 95 -2.10 -14.84 4.03
N SER A 96 -0.99 -15.55 4.23
CA SER A 96 -0.98 -16.87 4.87
C SER A 96 -1.27 -16.81 6.36
N ARG A 97 -0.99 -15.70 7.03
CA ARG A 97 -1.33 -15.46 8.43
C ARG A 97 -2.71 -14.80 8.59
N ALA A 98 -3.48 -14.68 7.50
CA ALA A 98 -4.85 -14.19 7.48
C ALA A 98 -5.02 -12.82 8.16
N CYS A 99 -4.06 -11.90 7.99
CA CYS A 99 -4.10 -10.58 8.64
C CYS A 99 -5.37 -9.79 8.25
N ILE A 100 -5.88 -9.98 7.03
CA ILE A 100 -7.09 -9.32 6.53
C ILE A 100 -8.39 -9.83 7.19
N ASP A 101 -8.34 -10.94 7.91
CA ASP A 101 -9.51 -11.46 8.64
C ASP A 101 -9.81 -10.62 9.90
N CYS A 102 -8.85 -9.81 10.34
CA CYS A 102 -9.03 -8.87 11.44
C CYS A 102 -8.79 -7.41 11.02
N HIS A 103 -7.88 -7.17 10.08
CA HIS A 103 -7.45 -5.85 9.63
C HIS A 103 -7.98 -5.53 8.24
N THR A 104 -7.94 -4.23 7.89
CA THR A 104 -8.14 -3.77 6.52
C THR A 104 -6.82 -3.33 5.89
N PHE A 105 -6.75 -3.40 4.55
CA PHE A 105 -5.77 -2.74 3.70
C PHE A 105 -6.53 -1.93 2.65
N PHE A 106 -6.24 -0.66 2.53
CA PHE A 106 -7.00 0.27 1.68
C PHE A 106 -8.51 0.16 1.89
N GLY A 107 -8.94 -0.03 3.13
CA GLY A 107 -10.34 -0.20 3.49
C GLY A 107 -10.93 -1.58 3.18
N ASN A 108 -10.18 -2.51 2.57
CA ASN A 108 -10.64 -3.87 2.29
C ASN A 108 -10.17 -4.84 3.36
N GLY A 109 -11.08 -5.66 3.89
CA GLY A 109 -10.84 -6.64 4.95
C GLY A 109 -11.85 -6.51 6.08
N ALA A 110 -11.54 -7.08 7.25
CA ALA A 110 -12.40 -6.99 8.42
C ALA A 110 -12.11 -5.75 9.26
N TYR A 111 -13.16 -5.14 9.81
CA TYR A 111 -13.07 -3.93 10.64
C TYR A 111 -12.96 -4.24 12.15
N TYR A 112 -12.35 -5.37 12.49
CA TYR A 112 -12.14 -5.75 13.89
C TYR A 112 -10.95 -5.01 14.51
N ALA A 113 -9.90 -4.77 13.73
CA ALA A 113 -8.63 -4.15 14.12
C ALA A 113 -8.32 -2.96 13.19
N PRO A 114 -7.29 -2.12 13.50
CA PRO A 114 -6.93 -0.96 12.69
C PRO A 114 -6.56 -1.32 11.25
N ASP A 115 -6.78 -0.36 10.33
CA ASP A 115 -6.29 -0.46 8.96
C ASP A 115 -4.75 -0.47 8.92
N LEU A 116 -4.16 -1.36 8.13
CA LEU A 116 -2.72 -1.57 8.05
C LEU A 116 -2.03 -0.79 6.92
N THR A 117 -2.78 -0.05 6.09
CA THR A 117 -2.22 0.73 4.98
C THR A 117 -1.10 1.66 5.42
N ARG A 118 -1.24 2.23 6.63
CA ARG A 118 -0.27 3.18 7.23
C ARG A 118 0.39 2.66 8.51
N ALA A 119 0.40 1.34 8.70
CA ALA A 119 0.89 0.73 9.94
C ALA A 119 2.32 1.15 10.31
N TRP A 120 3.23 1.34 9.33
CA TRP A 120 4.57 1.84 9.58
C TRP A 120 4.58 3.25 10.21
N MET A 121 3.59 4.07 9.88
CA MET A 121 3.45 5.46 10.33
C MET A 121 2.55 5.62 11.56
N ASP A 122 2.00 4.52 12.10
CA ASP A 122 1.20 4.56 13.32
C ASP A 122 2.01 5.21 14.46
N PRO A 123 1.43 6.16 15.22
CA PRO A 123 2.11 6.88 16.30
C PRO A 123 2.78 5.99 17.33
N VAL A 124 2.25 4.79 17.58
CA VAL A 124 2.86 3.79 18.47
C VAL A 124 4.27 3.41 18.02
N TRP A 125 4.50 3.32 16.71
CA TRP A 125 5.77 2.92 16.11
C TRP A 125 6.58 4.11 15.58
N ALA A 126 5.91 5.11 15.02
CA ALA A 126 6.54 6.27 14.36
C ALA A 126 7.44 7.09 15.29
N ARG A 127 7.25 7.02 16.61
CA ARG A 127 8.14 7.63 17.62
C ARG A 127 9.55 7.04 17.67
N TYR A 128 9.81 5.93 17.01
CA TYR A 128 11.13 5.32 16.93
C TYR A 128 11.77 5.58 15.56
N ALA A 129 13.10 5.69 15.51
CA ALA A 129 13.85 5.73 14.25
C ALA A 129 13.79 4.39 13.50
N GLY A 130 14.03 4.41 12.20
CA GLY A 130 13.82 3.31 11.27
C GLY A 130 14.23 1.91 11.75
N PRO A 131 15.52 1.63 12.05
CA PRO A 131 15.94 0.29 12.49
C PRO A 131 15.26 -0.14 13.80
N LYS A 132 15.11 0.78 14.74
CA LYS A 132 14.46 0.51 16.04
C LYS A 132 12.95 0.35 15.89
N ARG A 133 12.33 1.10 14.98
CA ARG A 133 10.91 0.95 14.62
C ARG A 133 10.66 -0.43 14.03
N ALA A 134 11.47 -0.83 13.04
CA ALA A 134 11.38 -2.13 12.39
C ALA A 134 11.50 -3.29 13.37
N ASP A 135 12.52 -3.26 14.25
CA ASP A 135 12.74 -4.31 15.24
C ASP A 135 11.58 -4.40 16.25
N ARG A 136 11.03 -3.27 16.71
CA ARG A 136 9.89 -3.27 17.63
C ARG A 136 8.61 -3.79 16.99
N LEU A 137 8.34 -3.40 15.75
CA LEU A 137 7.18 -3.88 15.02
C LEU A 137 7.30 -5.40 14.74
N ALA A 138 8.49 -5.87 14.35
CA ALA A 138 8.74 -7.31 14.17
C ALA A 138 8.54 -8.08 15.47
N LYS A 139 9.08 -7.60 16.60
CA LYS A 139 8.87 -8.20 17.93
C LYS A 139 7.40 -8.24 18.32
N PHE A 140 6.65 -7.18 18.01
CA PHE A 140 5.20 -7.16 18.24
C PHE A 140 4.49 -8.24 17.43
N LEU A 141 4.83 -8.41 16.14
CA LEU A 141 4.22 -9.43 15.29
C LEU A 141 4.53 -10.85 15.78
N MET A 142 5.73 -11.08 16.30
CA MET A 142 6.13 -12.39 16.86
C MET A 142 5.45 -12.70 18.20
N ASN A 143 5.23 -11.68 19.02
CA ASN A 143 4.62 -11.81 20.35
C ASN A 143 3.73 -10.58 20.61
N PRO A 144 2.49 -10.59 20.13
CA PRO A 144 1.61 -9.44 20.24
C PRO A 144 1.32 -9.08 21.69
N LEU A 145 1.61 -7.84 22.05
CA LEU A 145 1.18 -7.22 23.28
C LEU A 145 -0.22 -6.65 23.08
N ARG A 146 -0.98 -6.56 24.17
CA ARG A 146 -2.29 -5.91 24.13
C ARG A 146 -2.09 -4.41 23.91
N LEU A 147 -2.43 -3.94 22.72
CA LEU A 147 -2.49 -2.54 22.36
C LEU A 147 -3.98 -2.16 22.26
N GLY A 148 -4.46 -1.35 23.20
CA GLY A 148 -5.87 -0.97 23.24
C GLY A 148 -6.81 -2.02 23.84
N SER A 149 -8.09 -1.97 23.47
CA SER A 149 -9.15 -2.80 24.06
C SER A 149 -9.23 -4.21 23.47
N ARG A 150 -8.72 -4.43 22.27
CA ARG A 150 -8.78 -5.71 21.55
C ARG A 150 -7.39 -6.30 21.41
N PRO A 151 -7.15 -7.53 21.93
CA PRO A 151 -5.86 -8.18 21.78
C PRO A 151 -5.70 -8.72 20.35
N MET A 152 -4.53 -8.53 19.76
CA MET A 152 -4.12 -9.28 18.58
C MET A 152 -3.75 -10.71 18.99
N PRO A 153 -4.28 -11.76 18.33
CA PRO A 153 -3.90 -13.13 18.65
C PRO A 153 -2.43 -13.39 18.29
N ASN A 154 -1.79 -14.32 19.02
CA ASN A 154 -0.45 -14.77 18.63
C ASN A 154 -0.57 -15.75 17.45
N LEU A 155 -0.13 -15.30 16.28
CA LEU A 155 -0.16 -16.07 15.04
C LEU A 155 1.11 -16.93 14.83
N HIS A 156 1.98 -17.03 15.84
CA HIS A 156 3.24 -17.78 15.80
C HIS A 156 4.14 -17.41 14.61
N ILE A 157 4.17 -16.11 14.29
CA ILE A 157 4.98 -15.56 13.20
C ILE A 157 6.46 -15.71 13.55
N GLN A 158 7.25 -16.29 12.66
CA GLN A 158 8.70 -16.45 12.84
C GLN A 158 9.41 -15.12 12.55
N ARG A 159 10.66 -14.99 13.00
CA ARG A 159 11.44 -13.75 12.87
C ARG A 159 11.56 -13.26 11.43
N ASP A 160 11.90 -14.13 10.53
CA ASP A 160 12.07 -13.85 9.11
C ASP A 160 10.74 -13.49 8.41
N GLU A 161 9.63 -14.10 8.84
CA GLU A 161 8.28 -13.72 8.40
C GLU A 161 7.91 -12.31 8.91
N ALA A 162 8.20 -12.04 10.18
CA ALA A 162 7.92 -10.75 10.79
C ALA A 162 8.71 -9.62 10.11
N GLU A 163 9.99 -9.84 9.80
CA GLU A 163 10.83 -8.88 9.08
C GLU A 163 10.30 -8.60 7.68
N ALA A 164 9.91 -9.64 6.95
CA ALA A 164 9.30 -9.51 5.63
C ALA A 164 7.95 -8.77 5.68
N ALA A 165 7.10 -9.07 6.65
CA ALA A 165 5.83 -8.37 6.87
C ALA A 165 6.05 -6.88 7.19
N VAL A 166 7.02 -6.55 8.04
CA VAL A 166 7.36 -5.16 8.38
C VAL A 166 7.86 -4.39 7.16
N ALA A 167 8.71 -5.00 6.33
CA ALA A 167 9.15 -4.39 5.08
C ALA A 167 7.97 -4.09 4.15
N TYR A 168 7.04 -5.04 4.02
CA TYR A 168 5.83 -4.86 3.23
C TYR A 168 4.95 -3.74 3.78
N LEU A 169 4.73 -3.65 5.09
CA LEU A 169 3.97 -2.58 5.73
C LEU A 169 4.64 -1.21 5.55
N LYS A 170 5.98 -1.14 5.58
CA LYS A 170 6.71 0.10 5.27
C LYS A 170 6.47 0.53 3.83
N TRP A 171 6.61 -0.38 2.88
CA TRP A 171 6.33 -0.11 1.47
C TRP A 171 4.88 0.32 1.24
N MET A 172 3.90 -0.37 1.85
CA MET A 172 2.49 -0.01 1.78
C MET A 172 2.24 1.43 2.25
N SER A 173 2.93 1.86 3.31
CA SER A 173 2.81 3.22 3.83
C SER A 173 3.38 4.29 2.88
N ALA A 174 4.16 3.90 1.88
CA ALA A 174 4.70 4.79 0.84
C ALA A 174 3.83 4.85 -0.42
N VAL A 175 2.80 4.00 -0.54
CA VAL A 175 1.86 4.03 -1.67
C VAL A 175 0.94 5.23 -1.57
N ASP A 176 0.79 5.99 -2.65
CA ASP A 176 -0.19 7.07 -2.75
C ASP A 176 -1.59 6.48 -2.96
N SER A 177 -2.41 6.57 -1.95
CA SER A 177 -3.76 6.01 -1.87
C SER A 177 -4.87 7.05 -1.92
N ASN A 178 -4.64 8.21 -2.55
CA ASN A 178 -5.60 9.32 -2.61
C ASN A 178 -6.12 9.73 -1.22
N GLY A 179 -5.20 10.05 -0.31
CA GLY A 179 -5.54 10.51 1.04
C GLY A 179 -6.14 9.44 1.97
N PHE A 180 -6.29 8.19 1.52
CA PHE A 180 -6.77 7.11 2.40
C PHE A 180 -5.67 6.62 3.36
N PRO A 181 -5.97 6.30 4.63
CA PRO A 181 -7.21 6.63 5.35
C PRO A 181 -7.36 8.14 5.55
N ASP A 182 -8.62 8.59 5.59
CA ASP A 182 -8.96 10.03 5.63
C ASP A 182 -8.21 10.77 6.74
N ARG A 183 -7.68 11.96 6.38
CA ARG A 183 -6.91 12.85 7.27
C ARG A 183 -5.65 12.24 7.92
N PHE A 184 -5.18 11.08 7.47
CA PHE A 184 -3.94 10.52 7.98
C PHE A 184 -2.78 11.50 7.78
N GLY A 185 -2.03 11.78 8.86
CA GLY A 185 -0.94 12.78 8.86
C GLY A 185 -1.39 14.21 9.21
N ALA A 186 -2.70 14.47 9.32
CA ALA A 186 -3.19 15.77 9.79
C ALA A 186 -2.88 15.96 11.29
N PRO A 187 -2.56 17.20 11.73
CA PRO A 187 -2.41 17.49 13.14
C PRO A 187 -3.70 17.12 13.92
N GLY A 188 -3.57 16.26 14.94
CA GLY A 188 -4.71 15.84 15.76
C GLY A 188 -5.60 14.72 15.17
N ALA A 189 -5.27 14.20 13.98
CA ALA A 189 -5.92 13.00 13.43
C ALA A 189 -5.29 11.76 14.08
N GLN A 190 -5.96 11.19 15.07
CA GLN A 190 -5.66 9.90 15.71
C GLN A 190 -6.96 9.12 15.93
#